data_d63de016b801635f1306838ce2a12062
#
_entry.id   d63de016b801635f1306838ce2a12062
#
_cell.length_a   1.000
_cell.length_b   1.000
_cell.length_c   1.000
_cell.angle_alpha   90.00
_cell.angle_beta   90.00
_cell.angle_gamma   90.00
#
_symmetry.space_group_name_H-M   'P 1'
#
loop_
_entity.id
_entity.type
_entity.pdbx_description
1 polymer ?
#
loop_
_entity_poly.entity_id
_entity_poly.type
_entity_poly.pdbx_seq_one_letter_code
_entity_poly.pdbx_strand_id
1 'polypeptide(L)'
;MKKNYISSLLVIAALAVSSCSQNHLDIPKHGNMGGQDDFYVNDENINQALANMYNNVLNVSQSLLTIKNCLSDDIYNGGGTRGDNATQDQLNEYIFNTENGSIQGLYQSLYTVIYGANLIIDKVEPATDFQKQAVAEAHVIRGWAHFELGTLWGTAPIVDHLLDPSEYKQGNSEAGAILKFAIEEFKTAITSGSLRSKSSLTDKATGVRITKETALAFLGKAQLFAGDASGAAESLNKVVDSKLYELYQGEYRDLFHVGQNNCPESIFECELPYDAEKAYDHIMNYYTMAGWRTEKMDIDYSKPFAQVYVSAGWGFYNPRKSLYDAFVEMEGKDGYRKKQIIASYEELKENGFTIKPGIEVIGCEGVWTYKHQLYQSDNPVFFPYFATGAVNYRMMRYAEVLLLAAEANLGSNSKKALECINEVRKRAHLAELTTVSLDDIKKEKRLELFSEGCRFQDLVRWGDAYQAMKEQGLKVPNTLDGDGEFGTVKADASTNPTGGFKQGKNELLPFPNLEIKVNPNMVQNPGW
;
A
#
# COMPACT_ATOMS: atom_id res chain seq x y z
N MET A 1 13.18 64.62 -42.78
CA MET A 1 13.28 63.27 -42.22
C MET A 1 13.31 63.19 -40.69
N LYS A 2 13.59 64.20 -39.92
CA LYS A 2 13.65 64.17 -38.41
C LYS A 2 12.29 64.30 -37.71
N LYS A 3 11.22 64.76 -38.34
CA LYS A 3 9.88 64.94 -37.74
C LYS A 3 9.07 63.64 -37.61
N ASN A 4 9.32 62.66 -38.46
CA ASN A 4 8.54 61.39 -38.46
C ASN A 4 9.01 60.39 -37.38
N TYR A 5 10.26 60.46 -36.90
CA TYR A 5 10.77 59.60 -35.81
C TYR A 5 10.25 60.00 -34.44
N ILE A 6 9.97 61.27 -34.19
CA ILE A 6 9.42 61.72 -32.92
C ILE A 6 7.96 61.29 -32.77
N SER A 7 7.18 61.33 -33.84
CA SER A 7 5.80 60.86 -33.83
C SER A 7 5.70 59.33 -33.62
N SER A 8 6.62 58.57 -34.21
CA SER A 8 6.69 57.10 -34.00
C SER A 8 7.12 56.72 -32.60
N LEU A 9 8.03 57.44 -31.97
CA LEU A 9 8.45 57.22 -30.58
C LEU A 9 7.34 57.59 -29.58
N LEU A 10 6.53 58.61 -29.83
CA LEU A 10 5.38 58.97 -29.02
C LEU A 10 4.25 57.96 -29.07
N VAL A 11 4.02 57.31 -30.22
CA VAL A 11 3.02 56.23 -30.36
C VAL A 11 3.48 54.96 -29.66
N ILE A 12 4.78 54.62 -29.71
CA ILE A 12 5.34 53.47 -28.98
C ILE A 12 5.32 53.73 -27.47
N ALA A 13 5.61 54.94 -27.00
CA ALA A 13 5.52 55.30 -25.57
C ALA A 13 4.07 55.27 -25.06
N ALA A 14 3.07 55.69 -25.88
CA ALA A 14 1.66 55.64 -25.51
C ALA A 14 1.12 54.21 -25.45
N LEU A 15 1.61 53.29 -26.29
CA LEU A 15 1.28 51.86 -26.24
C LEU A 15 1.92 51.14 -25.04
N ALA A 16 3.07 51.60 -24.53
CA ALA A 16 3.74 51.01 -23.37
C ALA A 16 3.08 51.45 -22.04
N VAL A 17 2.34 52.54 -21.98
CA VAL A 17 1.67 53.00 -20.76
C VAL A 17 0.26 52.42 -20.59
N SER A 18 -0.36 51.92 -21.67
CA SER A 18 -1.67 51.25 -21.61
C SER A 18 -1.61 49.76 -21.21
N SER A 19 -0.41 49.23 -21.04
CA SER A 19 -0.16 47.80 -20.71
C SER A 19 -0.19 47.46 -19.21
N CYS A 20 -0.34 48.44 -18.32
CA CYS A 20 -0.35 48.21 -16.87
C CYS A 20 -1.64 48.75 -16.24
N SER A 21 -2.83 48.36 -16.69
CA SER A 21 -3.99 48.44 -15.82
C SER A 21 -4.13 47.11 -15.07
N GLN A 22 -4.14 47.17 -13.74
CA GLN A 22 -4.35 45.99 -12.86
C GLN A 22 -5.60 45.19 -13.24
N ASN A 23 -6.58 45.83 -13.91
CA ASN A 23 -7.83 45.17 -14.39
C ASN A 23 -7.63 44.20 -15.57
N HIS A 24 -6.46 44.14 -16.23
CA HIS A 24 -6.16 43.15 -17.26
C HIS A 24 -5.39 41.93 -16.73
N LEU A 25 -4.94 41.98 -15.50
CA LEU A 25 -4.34 40.84 -14.81
C LEU A 25 -5.37 40.04 -13.99
N ASP A 26 -6.53 40.58 -13.72
CA ASP A 26 -7.71 39.86 -13.25
C ASP A 26 -8.34 39.11 -14.41
N ILE A 27 -7.73 38.02 -14.85
CA ILE A 27 -8.41 37.04 -15.71
C ILE A 27 -9.48 36.41 -14.80
N PRO A 28 -10.78 36.71 -15.02
CA PRO A 28 -11.83 36.00 -14.30
C PRO A 28 -11.60 34.52 -14.55
N LYS A 29 -11.47 33.72 -13.49
CA LYS A 29 -11.36 32.27 -13.62
C LYS A 29 -12.56 31.81 -14.47
N HIS A 30 -12.28 31.31 -15.68
CA HIS A 30 -13.32 30.76 -16.53
C HIS A 30 -13.86 29.49 -15.89
N GLY A 31 -15.11 29.55 -15.46
CA GLY A 31 -15.84 28.50 -14.76
C GLY A 31 -16.47 29.05 -13.48
N ASN A 32 -17.52 28.43 -13.01
CA ASN A 32 -18.23 28.75 -11.77
C ASN A 32 -17.40 28.43 -10.49
N MET A 33 -16.08 28.47 -10.55
CA MET A 33 -15.25 28.37 -9.38
C MET A 33 -15.10 29.75 -8.76
N GLY A 34 -15.86 30.00 -7.71
CA GLY A 34 -15.60 31.04 -6.73
C GLY A 34 -14.15 31.00 -6.21
N GLY A 35 -13.75 31.93 -5.37
CA GLY A 35 -12.46 31.84 -4.67
C GLY A 35 -12.29 30.51 -3.95
N GLN A 36 -11.07 30.19 -3.51
CA GLN A 36 -10.81 28.92 -2.81
C GLN A 36 -11.76 28.73 -1.60
N ASP A 37 -12.16 29.83 -0.94
CA ASP A 37 -13.08 29.79 0.19
C ASP A 37 -14.54 29.51 -0.23
N ASP A 38 -14.96 29.89 -1.44
CA ASP A 38 -16.30 29.59 -1.96
C ASP A 38 -16.45 28.16 -2.47
N PHE A 39 -15.34 27.45 -2.71
CA PHE A 39 -15.37 26.07 -3.22
C PHE A 39 -15.89 25.08 -2.18
N TYR A 40 -15.51 25.25 -0.90
CA TYR A 40 -15.82 24.28 0.17
C TYR A 40 -17.18 24.55 0.89
N VAL A 41 -18.11 25.25 0.23
CA VAL A 41 -19.40 25.67 0.82
C VAL A 41 -20.53 24.68 0.51
N ASN A 42 -20.53 24.06 -0.66
CA ASN A 42 -21.62 23.18 -1.08
C ASN A 42 -21.19 21.71 -1.20
N ASP A 43 -22.16 20.80 -1.02
CA ASP A 43 -21.93 19.36 -0.98
C ASP A 43 -21.31 18.80 -2.27
N GLU A 44 -21.63 19.37 -3.46
CA GLU A 44 -21.08 18.92 -4.73
C GLU A 44 -19.56 19.17 -4.82
N ASN A 45 -19.13 20.38 -4.49
CA ASN A 45 -17.70 20.74 -4.50
C ASN A 45 -16.93 19.97 -3.42
N ILE A 46 -17.53 19.79 -2.23
CA ILE A 46 -16.92 19.00 -1.16
C ILE A 46 -16.79 17.53 -1.59
N ASN A 47 -17.78 17.00 -2.34
CA ASN A 47 -17.66 15.64 -2.89
C ASN A 47 -16.53 15.53 -3.93
N GLN A 48 -16.27 16.57 -4.73
CA GLN A 48 -15.10 16.61 -5.62
C GLN A 48 -13.78 16.66 -4.85
N ALA A 49 -13.71 17.43 -3.75
CA ALA A 49 -12.55 17.45 -2.86
C ALA A 49 -12.29 16.08 -2.21
N LEU A 50 -13.34 15.41 -1.75
CA LEU A 50 -13.28 14.04 -1.24
C LEU A 50 -12.76 13.07 -2.31
N ALA A 51 -13.32 13.11 -3.51
CA ALA A 51 -12.88 12.26 -4.62
C ALA A 51 -11.39 12.46 -4.93
N ASN A 52 -10.91 13.71 -4.91
CA ASN A 52 -9.49 14.02 -5.07
C ASN A 52 -8.65 13.47 -3.91
N MET A 53 -9.11 13.59 -2.67
CA MET A 53 -8.43 13.04 -1.49
C MET A 53 -8.31 11.50 -1.60
N TYR A 54 -9.38 10.78 -1.95
CA TYR A 54 -9.35 9.34 -2.17
C TYR A 54 -8.45 8.95 -3.36
N ASN A 55 -8.42 9.74 -4.43
CA ASN A 55 -7.51 9.52 -5.55
C ASN A 55 -6.03 9.66 -5.13
N ASN A 56 -5.71 10.61 -4.25
CA ASN A 56 -4.36 10.73 -3.69
C ASN A 56 -4.00 9.49 -2.83
N VAL A 57 -4.96 8.93 -2.07
CA VAL A 57 -4.77 7.67 -1.34
C VAL A 57 -4.53 6.51 -2.31
N LEU A 58 -5.29 6.39 -3.40
CA LEU A 58 -5.07 5.38 -4.43
C LEU A 58 -3.66 5.48 -5.02
N ASN A 59 -3.24 6.69 -5.41
CA ASN A 59 -1.93 6.94 -6.04
C ASN A 59 -0.76 6.57 -5.12
N VAL A 60 -0.86 6.83 -3.81
CA VAL A 60 0.20 6.46 -2.86
C VAL A 60 0.19 4.98 -2.49
N SER A 61 -0.96 4.31 -2.59
CA SER A 61 -1.13 2.92 -2.14
C SER A 61 -0.26 1.93 -2.90
N GLN A 62 -0.08 2.11 -4.20
CA GLN A 62 0.83 1.30 -5.00
C GLN A 62 2.27 1.42 -4.51
N SER A 63 2.75 2.64 -4.28
CA SER A 63 4.11 2.89 -3.79
C SER A 63 4.31 2.32 -2.39
N LEU A 64 3.32 2.43 -1.52
CA LEU A 64 3.32 1.81 -0.18
C LEU A 64 3.46 0.29 -0.26
N LEU A 65 2.59 -0.38 -1.03
CA LEU A 65 2.65 -1.83 -1.21
C LEU A 65 4.02 -2.27 -1.75
N THR A 66 4.50 -1.59 -2.80
CA THR A 66 5.79 -1.88 -3.41
C THR A 66 6.93 -1.76 -2.41
N ILE A 67 7.06 -0.62 -1.74
CA ILE A 67 8.19 -0.35 -0.83
C ILE A 67 8.14 -1.29 0.37
N LYS A 68 6.98 -1.44 1.01
CA LYS A 68 6.84 -2.29 2.21
C LYS A 68 7.07 -3.77 1.90
N ASN A 69 6.69 -4.23 0.71
CA ASN A 69 6.97 -5.60 0.28
C ASN A 69 8.43 -5.79 -0.11
N CYS A 70 9.05 -4.85 -0.85
CA CYS A 70 10.48 -4.90 -1.16
C CYS A 70 11.38 -4.91 0.08
N LEU A 71 10.95 -4.24 1.16
CA LEU A 71 11.67 -4.23 2.45
C LEU A 71 11.43 -5.49 3.28
N SER A 72 10.55 -6.42 2.87
CA SER A 72 10.24 -7.63 3.64
C SER A 72 11.19 -8.79 3.34
N ASP A 73 11.17 -9.82 4.21
CA ASP A 73 11.88 -11.08 4.03
C ASP A 73 11.12 -12.09 3.15
N ASP A 74 10.00 -11.69 2.54
CA ASP A 74 9.11 -12.61 1.83
C ASP A 74 9.27 -12.58 0.31
N ILE A 75 9.87 -11.52 -0.26
CA ILE A 75 10.00 -11.37 -1.71
C ILE A 75 11.41 -10.97 -2.17
N TYR A 76 11.69 -11.26 -3.45
CA TYR A 76 12.72 -10.62 -4.24
C TYR A 76 12.11 -9.70 -5.29
N ASN A 77 12.82 -8.61 -5.66
CA ASN A 77 12.27 -7.64 -6.60
C ASN A 77 11.97 -8.24 -7.97
N GLY A 78 12.88 -9.00 -8.57
CA GLY A 78 12.66 -9.64 -9.88
C GLY A 78 12.68 -8.69 -11.07
N GLY A 79 11.77 -8.90 -12.03
CA GLY A 79 11.67 -8.15 -13.28
C GLY A 79 12.17 -8.92 -14.51
N GLY A 80 12.37 -8.22 -15.63
CA GLY A 80 12.88 -8.80 -16.88
C GLY A 80 14.40 -9.00 -16.90
N THR A 81 15.11 -8.03 -16.32
CA THR A 81 16.57 -8.04 -16.15
C THR A 81 16.94 -7.34 -14.84
N ARG A 82 18.14 -7.61 -14.36
CA ARG A 82 18.69 -6.88 -13.21
C ARG A 82 18.78 -5.39 -13.53
N GLY A 83 18.24 -4.55 -12.67
CA GLY A 83 18.22 -3.10 -12.84
C GLY A 83 17.01 -2.54 -13.59
N ASP A 84 16.05 -3.36 -14.00
CA ASP A 84 14.79 -2.90 -14.60
C ASP A 84 14.08 -1.88 -13.70
N ASN A 85 14.17 -2.07 -12.40
CA ASN A 85 13.76 -1.09 -11.41
C ASN A 85 14.82 -0.95 -10.31
N ALA A 86 15.87 -0.19 -10.62
CA ALA A 86 17.04 -0.05 -9.77
C ALA A 86 16.72 0.48 -8.36
N THR A 87 15.72 1.35 -8.21
CA THR A 87 15.34 1.89 -6.89
C THR A 87 14.70 0.83 -6.01
N GLN A 88 13.93 -0.09 -6.59
CA GLN A 88 13.32 -1.21 -5.87
C GLN A 88 14.35 -2.31 -5.59
N ASP A 89 15.28 -2.59 -6.51
CA ASP A 89 16.42 -3.47 -6.26
C ASP A 89 17.21 -2.99 -5.02
N GLN A 90 17.51 -1.68 -4.95
CA GLN A 90 18.20 -1.10 -3.81
C GLN A 90 17.43 -1.31 -2.49
N LEU A 91 16.11 -1.13 -2.49
CA LEU A 91 15.27 -1.37 -1.30
C LEU A 91 15.34 -2.84 -0.87
N ASN A 92 15.14 -3.74 -1.81
CA ASN A 92 15.11 -5.17 -1.55
C ASN A 92 16.46 -5.72 -1.04
N GLU A 93 17.57 -5.10 -1.42
CA GLU A 93 18.94 -5.48 -1.03
C GLU A 93 19.48 -4.68 0.16
N TYR A 94 18.73 -3.72 0.68
CA TYR A 94 19.17 -2.82 1.75
C TYR A 94 20.46 -2.03 1.42
N ILE A 95 20.59 -1.60 0.14
CA ILE A 95 21.67 -0.72 -0.34
C ILE A 95 21.19 0.66 -0.77
N PHE A 96 19.94 0.99 -0.47
CA PHE A 96 19.38 2.31 -0.72
C PHE A 96 20.02 3.40 0.16
N ASN A 97 19.90 4.63 -0.27
CA ASN A 97 20.40 5.80 0.42
C ASN A 97 19.37 6.95 0.39
N THR A 98 19.77 8.12 0.85
CA THR A 98 18.92 9.33 0.94
C THR A 98 18.48 9.89 -0.42
N GLU A 99 19.00 9.37 -1.54
CA GLU A 99 18.67 9.79 -2.89
C GLU A 99 17.78 8.77 -3.63
N ASN A 100 17.31 7.71 -2.93
CA ASN A 100 16.42 6.72 -3.54
C ASN A 100 15.09 7.36 -3.95
N GLY A 101 14.80 7.38 -5.26
CA GLY A 101 13.62 8.05 -5.82
C GLY A 101 12.29 7.45 -5.39
N SER A 102 12.23 6.15 -5.08
CA SER A 102 11.00 5.51 -4.58
C SER A 102 10.66 6.00 -3.16
N ILE A 103 11.65 6.13 -2.29
CA ILE A 103 11.49 6.67 -0.92
C ILE A 103 11.05 8.14 -0.99
N GLN A 104 11.71 8.95 -1.84
CA GLN A 104 11.35 10.36 -2.01
C GLN A 104 9.92 10.51 -2.52
N GLY A 105 9.55 9.76 -3.55
CA GLY A 105 8.19 9.80 -4.12
C GLY A 105 7.13 9.40 -3.10
N LEU A 106 7.36 8.35 -2.30
CA LEU A 106 6.44 7.95 -1.25
C LEU A 106 6.28 9.02 -0.17
N TYR A 107 7.38 9.60 0.31
CA TYR A 107 7.36 10.68 1.30
C TYR A 107 6.52 11.86 0.84
N GLN A 108 6.76 12.36 -0.36
CA GLN A 108 6.03 13.48 -0.95
C GLN A 108 4.55 13.16 -1.19
N SER A 109 4.24 11.94 -1.64
CA SER A 109 2.85 11.52 -1.88
C SER A 109 2.05 11.42 -0.59
N LEU A 110 2.65 10.97 0.52
CA LEU A 110 1.97 10.96 1.83
C LEU A 110 1.62 12.39 2.29
N TYR A 111 2.52 13.36 2.12
CA TYR A 111 2.19 14.77 2.42
C TYR A 111 1.17 15.38 1.45
N THR A 112 1.09 14.90 0.21
CA THR A 112 0.00 15.27 -0.71
C THR A 112 -1.36 14.77 -0.21
N VAL A 113 -1.42 13.56 0.35
CA VAL A 113 -2.64 13.04 1.01
C VAL A 113 -3.00 13.91 2.22
N ILE A 114 -2.03 14.24 3.08
CA ILE A 114 -2.23 15.10 4.26
C ILE A 114 -2.76 16.47 3.84
N TYR A 115 -2.17 17.08 2.81
CA TYR A 115 -2.63 18.37 2.28
C TYR A 115 -4.09 18.31 1.82
N GLY A 116 -4.47 17.25 1.07
CA GLY A 116 -5.86 17.03 0.64
C GLY A 116 -6.84 16.89 1.80
N ALA A 117 -6.44 16.22 2.87
CA ALA A 117 -7.23 16.10 4.09
C ALA A 117 -7.35 17.44 4.84
N ASN A 118 -6.24 18.19 4.98
CA ASN A 118 -6.23 19.51 5.62
C ASN A 118 -7.12 20.51 4.88
N LEU A 119 -7.19 20.46 3.53
CA LEU A 119 -8.12 21.30 2.77
C LEU A 119 -9.58 21.08 3.19
N ILE A 120 -9.98 19.83 3.41
CA ILE A 120 -11.34 19.52 3.85
C ILE A 120 -11.55 19.93 5.30
N ILE A 121 -10.62 19.59 6.19
CA ILE A 121 -10.76 19.86 7.63
C ILE A 121 -10.80 21.36 7.92
N ASP A 122 -9.92 22.16 7.28
CA ASP A 122 -9.77 23.59 7.59
C ASP A 122 -10.78 24.48 6.84
N LYS A 123 -11.28 24.01 5.67
CA LYS A 123 -12.11 24.86 4.80
C LYS A 123 -13.61 24.53 4.86
N VAL A 124 -13.98 23.32 5.30
CA VAL A 124 -15.40 22.95 5.41
C VAL A 124 -15.92 23.37 6.78
N GLU A 125 -16.94 24.26 6.79
CA GLU A 125 -17.76 24.54 7.97
C GLU A 125 -18.97 23.56 7.94
N PRO A 126 -18.92 22.42 8.67
CA PRO A 126 -19.84 21.32 8.44
C PRO A 126 -21.25 21.60 8.98
N ALA A 127 -22.17 21.98 8.10
CA ALA A 127 -23.57 22.21 8.40
C ALA A 127 -24.46 20.97 8.16
N THR A 128 -24.23 20.25 7.03
CA THR A 128 -25.00 19.05 6.67
C THR A 128 -24.36 17.78 7.20
N ASP A 129 -25.12 16.69 7.28
CA ASP A 129 -24.59 15.39 7.69
C ASP A 129 -23.54 14.86 6.69
N PHE A 130 -23.69 15.19 5.40
CA PHE A 130 -22.68 14.86 4.40
C PHE A 130 -21.36 15.59 4.68
N GLN A 131 -21.40 16.89 5.00
CA GLN A 131 -20.21 17.69 5.31
C GLN A 131 -19.52 17.21 6.59
N LYS A 132 -20.30 16.91 7.64
CA LYS A 132 -19.76 16.31 8.89
C LYS A 132 -19.07 14.98 8.62
N GLN A 133 -19.69 14.12 7.79
CA GLN A 133 -19.06 12.86 7.38
C GLN A 133 -17.78 13.11 6.59
N ALA A 134 -17.77 14.08 5.65
CA ALA A 134 -16.59 14.41 4.84
C ALA A 134 -15.40 14.84 5.71
N VAL A 135 -15.64 15.68 6.71
CA VAL A 135 -14.61 16.11 7.68
C VAL A 135 -14.12 14.91 8.51
N ALA A 136 -15.04 14.03 8.96
CA ALA A 136 -14.65 12.85 9.72
C ALA A 136 -13.80 11.87 8.88
N GLU A 137 -14.13 11.66 7.61
CA GLU A 137 -13.31 10.85 6.69
C GLU A 137 -11.93 11.48 6.45
N ALA A 138 -11.85 12.81 6.33
CA ALA A 138 -10.58 13.52 6.17
C ALA A 138 -9.67 13.35 7.40
N HIS A 139 -10.22 13.37 8.62
CA HIS A 139 -9.47 13.02 9.84
C HIS A 139 -8.91 11.60 9.78
N VAL A 140 -9.70 10.60 9.35
CA VAL A 140 -9.22 9.21 9.25
C VAL A 140 -8.08 9.11 8.23
N ILE A 141 -8.21 9.74 7.06
CA ILE A 141 -7.18 9.72 6.02
C ILE A 141 -5.91 10.44 6.47
N ARG A 142 -6.04 11.60 7.14
CA ARG A 142 -4.89 12.31 7.71
C ARG A 142 -4.18 11.48 8.78
N GLY A 143 -4.94 10.84 9.66
CA GLY A 143 -4.40 9.91 10.66
C GLY A 143 -3.68 8.73 10.04
N TRP A 144 -4.26 8.12 9.00
CA TRP A 144 -3.63 7.02 8.27
C TRP A 144 -2.30 7.43 7.61
N ALA A 145 -2.26 8.58 6.95
CA ALA A 145 -1.03 9.06 6.31
C ALA A 145 0.08 9.35 7.34
N HIS A 146 -0.27 9.93 8.50
CA HIS A 146 0.68 10.13 9.59
C HIS A 146 1.10 8.80 10.24
N PHE A 147 0.21 7.80 10.35
CA PHE A 147 0.59 6.46 10.79
C PHE A 147 1.66 5.84 9.88
N GLU A 148 1.50 5.92 8.56
CA GLU A 148 2.50 5.41 7.61
C GLU A 148 3.82 6.19 7.71
N LEU A 149 3.77 7.53 7.83
CA LEU A 149 4.97 8.34 8.11
C LEU A 149 5.63 7.95 9.43
N GLY A 150 4.86 7.77 10.49
CA GLY A 150 5.37 7.43 11.83
C GLY A 150 6.03 6.05 11.88
N THR A 151 5.49 5.08 11.18
CA THR A 151 6.04 3.72 11.15
C THR A 151 7.21 3.54 10.19
N LEU A 152 7.33 4.38 9.16
CA LEU A 152 8.40 4.30 8.17
C LEU A 152 9.56 5.29 8.43
N TRP A 153 9.29 6.50 8.96
CA TRP A 153 10.32 7.53 9.22
C TRP A 153 10.46 7.92 10.69
N GLY A 154 9.56 7.48 11.54
CA GLY A 154 9.65 7.69 12.99
C GLY A 154 9.30 9.11 13.46
N THR A 155 10.06 10.10 13.02
CA THR A 155 9.98 11.49 13.50
C THR A 155 9.65 12.51 12.40
N ALA A 156 8.96 12.09 11.34
CA ALA A 156 8.53 13.01 10.28
C ALA A 156 7.70 14.18 10.85
N PRO A 157 7.74 15.38 10.23
CA PRO A 157 6.94 16.52 10.68
C PRO A 157 5.44 16.20 10.74
N ILE A 158 4.76 16.65 11.77
CA ILE A 158 3.30 16.56 11.88
C ILE A 158 2.72 17.82 11.24
N VAL A 159 1.85 17.63 10.22
CA VAL A 159 1.17 18.72 9.51
C VAL A 159 -0.33 18.58 9.72
N ASP A 160 -0.85 19.31 10.72
CA ASP A 160 -2.21 19.19 11.21
C ASP A 160 -3.18 20.26 10.67
N HIS A 161 -2.69 21.18 9.83
CA HIS A 161 -3.46 22.25 9.20
C HIS A 161 -2.83 22.68 7.87
N LEU A 162 -3.48 23.60 7.15
CA LEU A 162 -2.93 24.26 5.97
C LEU A 162 -1.85 25.25 6.39
N LEU A 163 -0.59 24.92 6.13
CA LEU A 163 0.56 25.72 6.58
C LEU A 163 0.62 27.08 5.88
N ASP A 164 0.92 28.10 6.64
CA ASP A 164 1.36 29.39 6.11
C ASP A 164 2.82 29.32 5.62
N PRO A 165 3.27 30.19 4.70
CA PRO A 165 4.64 30.18 4.19
C PRO A 165 5.73 30.25 5.27
N SER A 166 5.44 30.84 6.43
CA SER A 166 6.35 30.91 7.60
C SER A 166 6.52 29.55 8.30
N GLU A 167 5.62 28.60 8.07
CA GLU A 167 5.56 27.29 8.71
C GLU A 167 6.08 26.14 7.83
N TYR A 168 6.46 26.41 6.56
CA TYR A 168 6.91 25.37 5.63
C TYR A 168 8.18 24.62 6.06
N LYS A 169 8.95 25.16 7.01
CA LYS A 169 10.20 24.55 7.48
C LYS A 169 10.03 23.95 8.87
N GLN A 170 9.08 23.04 9.01
CA GLN A 170 8.89 22.31 10.27
C GLN A 170 10.04 21.33 10.50
N GLY A 171 10.47 21.19 11.75
CA GLY A 171 11.46 20.19 12.15
C GLY A 171 10.83 18.81 12.38
N ASN A 172 11.68 17.85 12.74
CA ASN A 172 11.24 16.52 13.13
C ASN A 172 10.28 16.61 14.32
N SER A 173 9.28 15.74 14.34
CA SER A 173 8.44 15.52 15.51
C SER A 173 9.22 14.78 16.61
N GLU A 174 8.77 14.90 17.84
CA GLU A 174 9.27 14.09 18.95
C GLU A 174 8.99 12.59 18.71
N ALA A 175 9.86 11.73 19.21
CA ALA A 175 9.70 10.28 19.08
C ALA A 175 8.34 9.81 19.61
N GLY A 176 7.59 9.09 18.80
CA GLY A 176 6.24 8.59 19.10
C GLY A 176 5.12 9.65 19.01
N ALA A 177 5.43 10.94 18.83
CA ALA A 177 4.42 11.99 18.73
C ALA A 177 3.51 11.79 17.50
N ILE A 178 4.07 11.38 16.37
CA ILE A 178 3.33 11.19 15.14
C ILE A 178 2.32 10.02 15.24
N LEU A 179 2.66 8.93 15.95
CA LEU A 179 1.70 7.85 16.21
C LEU A 179 0.60 8.28 17.18
N LYS A 180 0.93 9.10 18.19
CA LYS A 180 -0.09 9.69 19.09
C LYS A 180 -1.03 10.61 18.32
N PHE A 181 -0.50 11.42 17.41
CA PHE A 181 -1.31 12.27 16.54
C PHE A 181 -2.26 11.44 15.67
N ALA A 182 -1.77 10.39 15.01
CA ALA A 182 -2.62 9.49 14.22
C ALA A 182 -3.75 8.87 15.05
N ILE A 183 -3.44 8.42 16.27
CA ILE A 183 -4.44 7.88 17.21
C ILE A 183 -5.51 8.93 17.55
N GLU A 184 -5.13 10.16 17.83
CA GLU A 184 -6.09 11.24 18.14
C GLU A 184 -6.95 11.62 16.92
N GLU A 185 -6.40 11.59 15.71
CA GLU A 185 -7.15 11.79 14.47
C GLU A 185 -8.25 10.74 14.30
N PHE A 186 -7.92 9.46 14.50
CA PHE A 186 -8.93 8.39 14.44
C PHE A 186 -10.00 8.53 15.53
N LYS A 187 -9.60 8.89 16.76
CA LYS A 187 -10.54 9.13 17.86
C LYS A 187 -11.45 10.31 17.56
N THR A 188 -10.92 11.40 17.02
CA THR A 188 -11.69 12.60 16.62
C THR A 188 -12.76 12.22 15.61
N ALA A 189 -12.40 11.47 14.57
CA ALA A 189 -13.34 10.99 13.58
C ALA A 189 -14.45 10.11 14.17
N ILE A 190 -14.08 9.16 15.04
CA ILE A 190 -15.04 8.23 15.68
C ILE A 190 -15.97 8.97 16.64
N THR A 191 -15.43 9.88 17.47
CA THR A 191 -16.22 10.60 18.48
C THR A 191 -17.14 11.67 17.89
N SER A 192 -16.86 12.14 16.67
CA SER A 192 -17.78 13.03 15.94
C SER A 192 -19.16 12.41 15.72
N GLY A 193 -19.25 11.07 15.72
CA GLY A 193 -20.48 10.34 15.45
C GLY A 193 -20.97 10.43 14.00
N SER A 194 -20.17 11.01 13.10
CA SER A 194 -20.57 11.32 11.71
C SER A 194 -20.19 10.25 10.71
N LEU A 195 -19.28 9.31 11.06
CA LEU A 195 -18.92 8.20 10.21
C LEU A 195 -20.07 7.20 10.10
N ARG A 196 -20.38 6.77 8.88
CA ARG A 196 -21.35 5.71 8.63
C ARG A 196 -20.80 4.36 9.05
N SER A 197 -21.70 3.46 9.45
CA SER A 197 -21.40 2.03 9.56
C SER A 197 -22.11 1.29 8.44
N LYS A 198 -21.57 0.14 8.03
CA LYS A 198 -22.28 -0.77 7.12
C LYS A 198 -23.59 -1.21 7.78
N SER A 199 -24.62 -1.41 6.98
CA SER A 199 -25.93 -1.90 7.45
C SER A 199 -26.00 -3.42 7.51
N SER A 200 -25.10 -4.12 6.78
CA SER A 200 -25.00 -5.57 6.70
C SER A 200 -23.66 -6.00 6.10
N LEU A 201 -23.37 -7.30 6.13
CA LEU A 201 -22.21 -7.92 5.46
C LEU A 201 -22.14 -7.58 3.96
N THR A 202 -23.27 -7.46 3.30
CA THR A 202 -23.39 -7.24 1.85
C THR A 202 -23.52 -5.77 1.46
N ASP A 203 -23.43 -4.85 2.41
CA ASP A 203 -23.50 -3.41 2.14
C ASP A 203 -22.18 -2.90 1.54
N LYS A 204 -22.03 -3.11 0.23
CA LYS A 204 -20.86 -2.63 -0.52
C LYS A 204 -20.87 -1.12 -0.69
N ALA A 205 -22.04 -0.52 -0.89
CA ALA A 205 -22.17 0.92 -1.18
C ALA A 205 -21.65 1.82 -0.07
N THR A 206 -21.87 1.43 1.20
CA THR A 206 -21.28 2.13 2.34
C THR A 206 -19.79 1.79 2.50
N GLY A 207 -19.40 0.55 2.21
CA GLY A 207 -18.03 0.04 2.39
C GLY A 207 -16.96 0.61 1.43
N VAL A 208 -17.36 1.25 0.32
CA VAL A 208 -16.40 1.90 -0.62
C VAL A 208 -15.78 3.20 -0.05
N ARG A 209 -16.33 3.74 1.02
CA ARG A 209 -15.81 4.91 1.74
C ARG A 209 -15.41 4.51 3.16
N ILE A 210 -14.67 5.39 3.82
CA ILE A 210 -14.31 5.21 5.23
C ILE A 210 -15.58 5.03 6.06
N THR A 211 -15.63 3.93 6.81
CA THR A 211 -16.68 3.62 7.78
C THR A 211 -16.16 3.83 9.20
N LYS A 212 -17.07 3.81 10.18
CA LYS A 212 -16.71 3.82 11.60
C LYS A 212 -15.82 2.62 11.95
N GLU A 213 -16.13 1.46 11.38
CA GLU A 213 -15.36 0.23 11.59
C GLU A 213 -13.97 0.31 10.96
N THR A 214 -13.83 0.96 9.79
CA THR A 214 -12.52 1.27 9.20
C THR A 214 -11.69 2.15 10.14
N ALA A 215 -12.29 3.21 10.68
CA ALA A 215 -11.61 4.09 11.63
C ALA A 215 -11.21 3.34 12.93
N LEU A 216 -12.07 2.47 13.46
CA LEU A 216 -11.76 1.62 14.61
C LEU A 216 -10.63 0.62 14.32
N ALA A 217 -10.59 0.04 13.13
CA ALA A 217 -9.56 -0.90 12.72
C ALA A 217 -8.18 -0.20 12.61
N PHE A 218 -8.13 0.98 11.98
CA PHE A 218 -6.91 1.80 11.92
C PHE A 218 -6.48 2.31 13.30
N LEU A 219 -7.44 2.73 14.14
CA LEU A 219 -7.16 3.11 15.53
C LEU A 219 -6.50 1.97 16.30
N GLY A 220 -7.10 0.77 16.25
CA GLY A 220 -6.55 -0.39 16.95
C GLY A 220 -5.17 -0.79 16.44
N LYS A 221 -4.93 -0.74 15.13
CA LYS A 221 -3.61 -0.95 14.55
C LYS A 221 -2.61 0.09 15.08
N ALA A 222 -2.93 1.37 15.03
CA ALA A 222 -2.05 2.44 15.50
C ALA A 222 -1.76 2.34 17.01
N GLN A 223 -2.76 1.99 17.83
CA GLN A 223 -2.59 1.75 19.27
C GLN A 223 -1.63 0.59 19.55
N LEU A 224 -1.75 -0.51 18.80
CA LEU A 224 -0.85 -1.66 18.95
C LEU A 224 0.59 -1.29 18.57
N PHE A 225 0.78 -0.51 17.51
CA PHE A 225 2.09 0.02 17.09
C PHE A 225 2.68 1.02 18.09
N ALA A 226 1.83 1.75 18.81
CA ALA A 226 2.24 2.64 19.90
C ALA A 226 2.47 1.94 21.24
N GLY A 227 2.29 0.60 21.31
CA GLY A 227 2.46 -0.21 22.53
C GLY A 227 1.24 -0.21 23.46
N ASP A 228 0.11 0.37 23.04
CA ASP A 228 -1.16 0.35 23.79
C ASP A 228 -1.99 -0.88 23.41
N ALA A 229 -1.62 -2.04 23.92
CA ALA A 229 -2.34 -3.28 23.66
C ALA A 229 -3.78 -3.27 24.22
N SER A 230 -4.03 -2.58 25.33
CA SER A 230 -5.37 -2.49 25.93
C SER A 230 -6.31 -1.66 25.05
N GLY A 231 -5.89 -0.48 24.62
CA GLY A 231 -6.66 0.35 23.70
C GLY A 231 -6.89 -0.33 22.36
N ALA A 232 -5.86 -1.02 21.83
CA ALA A 232 -5.96 -1.80 20.61
C ALA A 232 -7.00 -2.92 20.72
N ALA A 233 -6.99 -3.66 21.83
CA ALA A 233 -7.99 -4.71 22.10
C ALA A 233 -9.41 -4.13 22.12
N GLU A 234 -9.63 -3.00 22.81
CA GLU A 234 -10.94 -2.34 22.84
C GLU A 234 -11.42 -1.93 21.44
N SER A 235 -10.55 -1.29 20.65
CA SER A 235 -10.89 -0.78 19.31
C SER A 235 -11.17 -1.93 18.33
N LEU A 236 -10.28 -2.93 18.26
CA LEU A 236 -10.38 -4.06 17.32
C LEU A 236 -11.54 -4.99 17.69
N ASN A 237 -11.77 -5.24 18.99
CA ASN A 237 -12.92 -6.05 19.43
C ASN A 237 -14.25 -5.43 19.02
N LYS A 238 -14.39 -4.08 19.02
CA LYS A 238 -15.60 -3.41 18.50
C LYS A 238 -15.86 -3.75 17.03
N VAL A 239 -14.80 -3.87 16.20
CA VAL A 239 -14.95 -4.29 14.80
C VAL A 239 -15.35 -5.76 14.73
N VAL A 240 -14.68 -6.64 15.46
CA VAL A 240 -14.98 -8.09 15.47
C VAL A 240 -16.39 -8.37 15.97
N ASP A 241 -16.82 -7.69 17.04
CA ASP A 241 -18.12 -7.90 17.67
C ASP A 241 -19.27 -7.24 16.90
N SER A 242 -18.99 -6.31 16.00
CA SER A 242 -19.99 -5.69 15.14
C SER A 242 -20.71 -6.67 14.22
N LYS A 243 -20.02 -7.77 13.83
CA LYS A 243 -20.49 -8.77 12.85
C LYS A 243 -20.85 -8.18 11.49
N LEU A 244 -20.28 -7.02 11.15
CA LEU A 244 -20.44 -6.35 9.85
C LEU A 244 -19.39 -6.77 8.83
N TYR A 245 -18.45 -7.63 9.25
CA TYR A 245 -17.39 -8.20 8.43
C TYR A 245 -17.26 -9.69 8.73
N GLU A 246 -16.82 -10.44 7.74
CA GLU A 246 -16.51 -11.87 7.87
C GLU A 246 -15.40 -12.26 6.87
N LEU A 247 -14.68 -13.35 7.16
CA LEU A 247 -13.73 -13.91 6.22
C LEU A 247 -14.46 -14.44 4.99
N TYR A 248 -13.89 -14.21 3.81
CA TYR A 248 -14.43 -14.72 2.55
C TYR A 248 -14.57 -16.24 2.58
N GLN A 249 -15.75 -16.75 2.20
CA GLN A 249 -16.12 -18.16 2.32
C GLN A 249 -15.97 -18.95 1.01
N GLY A 250 -15.58 -18.32 -0.09
CA GLY A 250 -15.29 -18.98 -1.37
C GLY A 250 -13.86 -19.54 -1.43
N GLU A 251 -13.43 -19.90 -2.63
CA GLU A 251 -12.05 -20.34 -2.85
C GLU A 251 -11.09 -19.21 -2.48
N TYR A 252 -10.08 -19.52 -1.65
CA TYR A 252 -9.21 -18.51 -1.06
C TYR A 252 -8.55 -17.58 -2.09
N ARG A 253 -8.10 -18.13 -3.23
CA ARG A 253 -7.48 -17.33 -4.30
C ARG A 253 -8.44 -16.33 -4.94
N ASP A 254 -9.74 -16.67 -5.05
CA ASP A 254 -10.73 -15.79 -5.67
C ASP A 254 -10.92 -14.48 -4.90
N LEU A 255 -10.58 -14.49 -3.60
CA LEU A 255 -10.56 -13.28 -2.78
C LEU A 255 -9.76 -12.14 -3.43
N PHE A 256 -8.70 -12.43 -4.18
CA PHE A 256 -7.76 -11.46 -4.74
C PHE A 256 -8.10 -11.04 -6.18
N HIS A 257 -9.35 -11.23 -6.62
CA HIS A 257 -9.83 -10.90 -7.95
C HIS A 257 -10.97 -9.88 -7.94
N VAL A 258 -11.24 -9.25 -9.09
CA VAL A 258 -12.21 -8.16 -9.24
C VAL A 258 -13.60 -8.51 -8.75
N GLY A 259 -14.02 -9.76 -8.90
CA GLY A 259 -15.32 -10.26 -8.43
C GLY A 259 -15.51 -10.12 -6.91
N GLN A 260 -14.41 -9.99 -6.17
CA GLN A 260 -14.41 -9.86 -4.71
C GLN A 260 -13.98 -8.46 -4.24
N ASN A 261 -13.93 -7.47 -5.13
CA ASN A 261 -13.80 -6.07 -4.72
C ASN A 261 -14.96 -5.72 -3.76
N ASN A 262 -14.63 -5.09 -2.64
CA ASN A 262 -15.58 -4.72 -1.57
C ASN A 262 -16.41 -5.91 -1.04
N CYS A 263 -15.80 -7.09 -0.94
CA CYS A 263 -16.47 -8.25 -0.35
C CYS A 263 -16.64 -8.09 1.17
N PRO A 264 -17.36 -8.99 1.86
CA PRO A 264 -17.53 -8.93 3.32
C PRO A 264 -16.23 -8.90 4.14
N GLU A 265 -15.12 -9.36 3.57
CA GLU A 265 -13.81 -9.32 4.23
C GLU A 265 -13.10 -7.95 4.10
N SER A 266 -13.55 -7.08 3.21
CA SER A 266 -12.91 -5.78 2.93
C SER A 266 -13.22 -4.77 4.03
N ILE A 267 -12.21 -4.34 4.77
CA ILE A 267 -12.30 -3.24 5.74
C ILE A 267 -12.14 -1.90 5.02
N PHE A 268 -11.13 -1.79 4.15
CA PHE A 268 -10.92 -0.62 3.30
C PHE A 268 -10.14 -1.03 2.04
N GLU A 269 -10.64 -0.60 0.89
CA GLU A 269 -10.00 -0.79 -0.41
C GLU A 269 -9.86 0.55 -1.14
N CYS A 270 -8.80 0.69 -1.94
CA CYS A 270 -8.69 1.77 -2.92
C CYS A 270 -9.25 1.28 -4.24
N GLU A 271 -10.25 2.00 -4.73
CA GLU A 271 -11.01 1.62 -5.92
C GLU A 271 -10.19 1.80 -7.20
N LEU A 272 -10.07 0.74 -8.00
CA LEU A 272 -9.62 0.80 -9.38
C LEU A 272 -10.82 0.68 -10.33
N PRO A 273 -11.01 1.61 -11.27
CA PRO A 273 -12.18 1.56 -12.15
C PRO A 273 -12.10 0.37 -13.11
N TYR A 274 -13.14 -0.45 -13.13
CA TYR A 274 -13.32 -1.48 -14.15
C TYR A 274 -13.97 -0.85 -15.40
N ASP A 275 -13.15 -0.11 -16.16
CA ASP A 275 -13.59 0.69 -17.29
C ASP A 275 -12.59 0.55 -18.45
N ALA A 276 -13.08 0.14 -19.63
CA ALA A 276 -12.26 -0.05 -20.82
C ALA A 276 -11.60 1.25 -21.31
N GLU A 277 -12.26 2.41 -21.13
CA GLU A 277 -11.72 3.71 -21.55
C GLU A 277 -10.58 4.18 -20.64
N LYS A 278 -10.59 3.74 -19.37
CA LYS A 278 -9.59 4.07 -18.35
C LYS A 278 -8.55 2.97 -18.11
N ALA A 279 -8.64 1.85 -18.85
CA ALA A 279 -7.78 0.70 -18.63
C ALA A 279 -6.28 1.04 -18.76
N TYR A 280 -5.93 1.99 -19.62
CA TYR A 280 -4.54 2.42 -19.79
C TYR A 280 -3.97 3.22 -18.60
N ASP A 281 -4.81 3.82 -17.77
CA ASP A 281 -4.36 4.61 -16.61
C ASP A 281 -3.72 3.73 -15.52
N HIS A 282 -3.97 2.42 -15.58
CA HIS A 282 -3.57 1.45 -14.56
C HIS A 282 -2.62 0.35 -15.07
N ILE A 283 -2.03 0.49 -16.25
CA ILE A 283 -1.11 -0.51 -16.83
C ILE A 283 0.04 -0.87 -15.90
N MET A 284 0.56 0.12 -15.18
CA MET A 284 1.71 -0.06 -14.28
C MET A 284 1.30 -0.28 -12.82
N ASN A 285 0.10 -0.83 -12.59
CA ASN A 285 -0.35 -1.12 -11.24
C ASN A 285 0.47 -2.25 -10.59
N TYR A 286 0.35 -2.39 -9.27
CA TYR A 286 1.07 -3.40 -8.49
C TYR A 286 0.87 -4.83 -9.03
N TYR A 287 -0.35 -5.21 -9.40
CA TYR A 287 -0.68 -6.56 -9.89
C TYR A 287 -0.09 -6.84 -11.27
N THR A 288 -0.05 -5.85 -12.15
CA THR A 288 0.65 -5.97 -13.45
C THR A 288 2.14 -6.18 -13.26
N MET A 289 2.75 -5.42 -12.34
CA MET A 289 4.17 -5.60 -12.03
C MET A 289 4.45 -6.96 -11.39
N ALA A 290 3.62 -7.41 -10.46
CA ALA A 290 3.77 -8.70 -9.76
C ALA A 290 3.41 -9.90 -10.61
N GLY A 291 2.63 -9.71 -11.68
CA GLY A 291 2.19 -10.80 -12.56
C GLY A 291 3.34 -11.49 -13.29
N TRP A 292 3.13 -12.75 -13.63
CA TRP A 292 4.15 -13.56 -14.32
C TRP A 292 4.40 -13.08 -15.74
N ARG A 293 5.62 -13.23 -16.19
CA ARG A 293 6.02 -13.01 -17.58
C ARG A 293 5.59 -14.20 -18.45
N THR A 294 4.29 -14.27 -18.76
CA THR A 294 3.69 -15.40 -19.47
C THR A 294 4.25 -15.58 -20.89
N GLU A 295 4.81 -14.53 -21.50
CA GLU A 295 5.54 -14.63 -22.78
C GLU A 295 6.81 -15.49 -22.69
N LYS A 296 7.32 -15.70 -21.47
CA LYS A 296 8.47 -16.59 -21.19
C LYS A 296 8.06 -18.00 -20.81
N MET A 297 6.77 -18.33 -20.88
CA MET A 297 6.23 -19.63 -20.50
C MET A 297 5.54 -20.32 -21.67
N ASP A 298 5.60 -21.65 -21.68
CA ASP A 298 4.70 -22.50 -22.44
C ASP A 298 3.50 -22.83 -21.54
N ILE A 299 2.27 -22.65 -22.06
CA ILE A 299 1.04 -22.77 -21.28
C ILE A 299 0.19 -23.88 -21.87
N ASP A 300 -0.10 -24.89 -21.04
CA ASP A 300 -1.03 -25.98 -21.37
C ASP A 300 -2.46 -25.60 -20.98
N TYR A 301 -3.19 -25.00 -21.90
CA TYR A 301 -4.58 -24.60 -21.69
C TYR A 301 -5.56 -25.76 -21.52
N SER A 302 -5.12 -27.03 -21.60
CA SER A 302 -5.95 -28.18 -21.22
C SER A 302 -6.14 -28.28 -19.70
N LYS A 303 -5.28 -27.62 -18.93
CA LYS A 303 -5.34 -27.59 -17.48
C LYS A 303 -6.33 -26.49 -17.01
N PRO A 304 -7.28 -26.80 -16.13
CA PRO A 304 -8.27 -25.83 -15.65
C PRO A 304 -7.64 -24.58 -15.07
N PHE A 305 -6.51 -24.72 -14.37
CA PHE A 305 -5.79 -23.63 -13.74
C PHE A 305 -5.21 -22.65 -14.78
N ALA A 306 -4.66 -23.18 -15.88
CA ALA A 306 -4.10 -22.36 -16.95
C ALA A 306 -5.18 -21.60 -17.76
N GLN A 307 -6.44 -22.07 -17.75
CA GLN A 307 -7.53 -21.42 -18.48
C GLN A 307 -7.95 -20.06 -17.90
N VAL A 308 -7.74 -19.85 -16.61
CA VAL A 308 -8.17 -18.61 -15.92
C VAL A 308 -7.05 -17.58 -15.82
N TYR A 309 -5.79 -18.00 -15.77
CA TYR A 309 -4.64 -17.11 -15.65
C TYR A 309 -4.08 -16.72 -17.03
N VAL A 310 -4.40 -15.55 -17.52
CA VAL A 310 -4.01 -15.09 -18.87
C VAL A 310 -3.36 -13.71 -18.86
N SER A 311 -2.86 -13.23 -17.75
CA SER A 311 -2.28 -11.90 -17.74
C SER A 311 -0.78 -11.93 -18.03
N ALA A 312 -0.34 -11.03 -18.91
CA ALA A 312 1.07 -10.72 -19.10
C ALA A 312 1.50 -9.74 -18.01
N GLY A 313 2.20 -10.25 -17.01
CA GLY A 313 2.82 -9.43 -15.97
C GLY A 313 4.30 -9.16 -16.26
N TRP A 314 4.95 -8.41 -15.36
CA TRP A 314 6.33 -7.98 -15.56
C TRP A 314 7.35 -8.75 -14.73
N GLY A 315 6.91 -9.70 -13.89
CA GLY A 315 7.76 -10.64 -13.16
C GLY A 315 8.48 -10.05 -11.95
N PHE A 316 7.95 -8.95 -11.38
CA PHE A 316 8.44 -8.40 -10.12
C PHE A 316 7.84 -9.10 -8.90
N TYR A 317 8.41 -8.88 -7.74
CA TYR A 317 7.93 -9.30 -6.41
C TYR A 317 7.77 -10.83 -6.28
N ASN A 318 8.78 -11.56 -6.72
CA ASN A 318 8.79 -13.01 -6.63
C ASN A 318 8.90 -13.49 -5.17
N PRO A 319 8.11 -14.48 -4.74
CA PRO A 319 8.19 -15.00 -3.39
C PRO A 319 9.50 -15.70 -3.14
N ARG A 320 9.99 -15.61 -1.88
CA ARG A 320 11.18 -16.35 -1.45
C ARG A 320 10.85 -17.79 -1.12
N LYS A 321 11.84 -18.67 -1.31
CA LYS A 321 11.71 -20.08 -0.93
C LYS A 321 11.42 -20.25 0.56
N SER A 322 11.98 -19.39 1.43
CA SER A 322 11.70 -19.42 2.87
C SER A 322 10.22 -19.24 3.20
N LEU A 323 9.48 -18.46 2.39
CA LEU A 323 8.04 -18.33 2.54
C LEU A 323 7.32 -19.61 2.10
N TYR A 324 7.71 -20.20 0.97
CA TYR A 324 7.16 -21.49 0.53
C TYR A 324 7.39 -22.58 1.58
N ASP A 325 8.60 -22.66 2.13
CA ASP A 325 8.95 -23.62 3.19
C ASP A 325 8.11 -23.41 4.45
N ALA A 326 7.82 -22.15 4.83
CA ALA A 326 6.95 -21.82 5.95
C ALA A 326 5.49 -22.27 5.72
N PHE A 327 4.97 -22.15 4.49
CA PHE A 327 3.67 -22.71 4.11
C PHE A 327 3.66 -24.24 4.23
N VAL A 328 4.70 -24.90 3.71
CA VAL A 328 4.80 -26.36 3.77
C VAL A 328 4.95 -26.86 5.22
N GLU A 329 5.71 -26.15 6.06
CA GLU A 329 5.88 -26.47 7.47
C GLU A 329 4.52 -26.41 8.22
N MET A 330 3.74 -25.35 7.99
CA MET A 330 2.48 -25.13 8.71
C MET A 330 1.31 -25.96 8.15
N GLU A 331 1.22 -26.14 6.85
CA GLU A 331 0.04 -26.66 6.15
C GLU A 331 0.29 -28.00 5.44
N GLY A 332 1.55 -28.40 5.28
CA GLY A 332 1.95 -29.49 4.42
C GLY A 332 1.94 -29.12 2.93
N LYS A 333 2.51 -29.97 2.07
CA LYS A 333 2.53 -29.74 0.62
C LYS A 333 1.13 -29.61 0.02
N ASP A 334 0.17 -30.35 0.59
CA ASP A 334 -1.23 -30.39 0.13
C ASP A 334 -2.15 -29.42 0.87
N GLY A 335 -1.58 -28.51 1.69
CA GLY A 335 -2.33 -27.50 2.43
C GLY A 335 -3.26 -26.67 1.56
N TYR A 336 -4.49 -26.44 2.03
CA TYR A 336 -5.53 -25.75 1.26
C TYR A 336 -5.08 -24.36 0.84
N ARG A 337 -4.75 -23.49 1.81
CA ARG A 337 -4.33 -22.11 1.53
C ARG A 337 -3.02 -22.08 0.75
N LYS A 338 -2.04 -22.92 1.11
CA LYS A 338 -0.77 -23.06 0.40
C LYS A 338 -0.96 -23.29 -1.10
N LYS A 339 -1.80 -24.25 -1.50
CA LYS A 339 -2.10 -24.54 -2.92
C LYS A 339 -2.78 -23.39 -3.65
N GLN A 340 -3.48 -22.53 -2.91
CA GLN A 340 -4.16 -21.37 -3.49
C GLN A 340 -3.25 -20.14 -3.67
N ILE A 341 -2.12 -20.09 -2.92
CA ILE A 341 -1.26 -18.90 -2.83
C ILE A 341 0.09 -19.09 -3.52
N ILE A 342 0.76 -20.24 -3.32
CA ILE A 342 2.15 -20.39 -3.68
C ILE A 342 2.44 -21.80 -4.22
N ALA A 343 3.34 -21.87 -5.18
CA ALA A 343 3.76 -23.13 -5.81
C ALA A 343 5.27 -23.19 -5.99
N SER A 344 5.83 -24.40 -5.85
CA SER A 344 7.13 -24.75 -6.41
C SER A 344 7.04 -24.87 -7.94
N TYR A 345 8.19 -24.94 -8.61
CA TYR A 345 8.20 -25.13 -10.08
C TYR A 345 7.52 -26.43 -10.52
N GLU A 346 7.69 -27.52 -9.76
CA GLU A 346 7.02 -28.78 -10.07
C GLU A 346 5.48 -28.63 -10.03
N GLU A 347 4.97 -27.99 -8.98
CA GLU A 347 3.53 -27.72 -8.85
C GLU A 347 3.03 -26.74 -9.92
N LEU A 348 3.88 -25.78 -10.34
CA LEU A 348 3.57 -24.86 -11.42
C LEU A 348 3.39 -25.62 -12.75
N LYS A 349 4.30 -26.59 -13.04
CA LYS A 349 4.20 -27.46 -14.22
C LYS A 349 2.93 -28.33 -14.20
N GLU A 350 2.60 -28.90 -13.05
CA GLU A 350 1.36 -29.66 -12.89
C GLU A 350 0.12 -28.85 -13.23
N ASN A 351 0.17 -27.54 -12.94
CA ASN A 351 -0.90 -26.57 -13.24
C ASN A 351 -0.86 -26.03 -14.68
N GLY A 352 0.08 -26.50 -15.51
CA GLY A 352 0.12 -26.21 -16.95
C GLY A 352 1.06 -25.06 -17.35
N PHE A 353 1.98 -24.63 -16.48
CA PHE A 353 2.93 -23.56 -16.81
C PHE A 353 4.35 -24.09 -16.78
N THR A 354 5.05 -24.00 -17.91
CA THR A 354 6.45 -24.43 -18.05
C THR A 354 7.29 -23.26 -18.56
N ILE A 355 8.40 -22.97 -17.91
CA ILE A 355 9.33 -21.95 -18.38
C ILE A 355 9.96 -22.44 -19.69
N LYS A 356 10.03 -21.58 -20.70
CA LYS A 356 10.65 -21.91 -22.00
C LYS A 356 12.14 -22.19 -21.83
N PRO A 357 12.72 -23.13 -22.60
CA PRO A 357 14.14 -23.46 -22.55
C PRO A 357 15.04 -22.23 -22.69
N GLY A 358 16.10 -22.15 -21.89
CA GLY A 358 17.07 -21.05 -21.93
C GLY A 358 16.63 -19.73 -21.32
N ILE A 359 15.44 -19.69 -20.72
CA ILE A 359 14.91 -18.48 -20.06
C ILE A 359 15.41 -18.40 -18.62
N GLU A 360 16.04 -17.27 -18.27
CA GLU A 360 16.38 -16.90 -16.91
C GLU A 360 15.25 -16.11 -16.25
N VAL A 361 14.92 -16.47 -14.99
CA VAL A 361 13.96 -15.72 -14.15
C VAL A 361 14.71 -15.06 -13.02
N ILE A 362 14.78 -13.74 -13.08
CA ILE A 362 15.53 -12.88 -12.15
C ILE A 362 14.83 -12.81 -10.80
N GLY A 363 15.60 -12.86 -9.72
CA GLY A 363 15.06 -12.75 -8.36
C GLY A 363 14.09 -13.90 -8.01
N CYS A 364 14.28 -15.08 -8.58
CA CYS A 364 13.41 -16.24 -8.37
C CYS A 364 14.19 -17.42 -7.79
N GLU A 365 13.65 -18.04 -6.75
CA GLU A 365 14.19 -19.24 -6.09
C GLU A 365 13.42 -20.51 -6.48
N GLY A 366 12.79 -20.54 -7.64
CA GLY A 366 12.00 -21.69 -8.11
C GLY A 366 10.63 -21.79 -7.43
N VAL A 367 10.10 -20.67 -6.95
CA VAL A 367 8.75 -20.57 -6.38
C VAL A 367 7.97 -19.41 -6.99
N TRP A 368 6.66 -19.56 -7.12
CA TRP A 368 5.75 -18.59 -7.71
C TRP A 368 4.55 -18.38 -6.82
N THR A 369 3.96 -17.17 -6.87
CA THR A 369 2.72 -16.89 -6.17
C THR A 369 1.55 -16.74 -7.14
N TYR A 370 0.41 -17.31 -6.78
CA TYR A 370 -0.86 -17.12 -7.50
C TYR A 370 -1.62 -15.88 -7.01
N LYS A 371 -1.27 -15.36 -5.84
CA LYS A 371 -2.01 -14.28 -5.17
C LYS A 371 -2.14 -12.99 -5.99
N HIS A 372 -1.18 -12.74 -6.87
CA HIS A 372 -1.13 -11.53 -7.71
C HIS A 372 -1.31 -11.83 -9.19
N GLN A 373 -1.59 -13.09 -9.55
CA GLN A 373 -1.91 -13.43 -10.93
C GLN A 373 -3.32 -12.98 -11.24
N LEU A 374 -3.48 -12.11 -12.22
CA LEU A 374 -4.78 -11.64 -12.65
C LEU A 374 -5.48 -12.72 -13.51
N TYR A 375 -6.78 -12.89 -13.31
CA TYR A 375 -7.62 -13.62 -14.23
C TYR A 375 -7.88 -12.77 -15.48
N GLN A 376 -8.25 -13.42 -16.57
CA GLN A 376 -8.70 -12.69 -17.75
C GLN A 376 -9.86 -11.75 -17.42
N SER A 377 -10.76 -12.18 -16.54
CA SER A 377 -11.92 -11.41 -16.08
C SER A 377 -11.56 -10.19 -15.22
N ASP A 378 -10.34 -10.08 -14.71
CA ASP A 378 -9.91 -8.92 -13.94
C ASP A 378 -9.54 -7.73 -14.82
N ASN A 379 -9.41 -7.96 -16.12
CA ASN A 379 -8.97 -6.96 -17.07
C ASN A 379 -10.17 -6.42 -17.85
N PRO A 380 -10.52 -5.13 -17.77
CA PRO A 380 -11.57 -4.55 -18.61
C PRO A 380 -11.23 -4.60 -20.10
N VAL A 381 -9.93 -4.57 -20.45
CA VAL A 381 -9.42 -4.75 -21.80
C VAL A 381 -8.24 -5.73 -21.74
N PHE A 382 -8.26 -6.74 -22.62
CA PHE A 382 -7.14 -7.68 -22.74
C PHE A 382 -6.13 -7.18 -23.79
N PHE A 383 -4.86 -7.11 -23.36
CA PHE A 383 -3.72 -6.87 -24.24
C PHE A 383 -2.72 -8.03 -24.17
N PRO A 384 -2.10 -8.44 -25.28
CA PRO A 384 -1.18 -9.58 -25.29
C PRO A 384 0.09 -9.40 -24.43
N TYR A 385 0.46 -8.17 -24.14
CA TYR A 385 1.77 -7.85 -23.54
C TYR A 385 1.70 -7.14 -22.18
N PHE A 386 0.52 -6.76 -21.72
CA PHE A 386 0.34 -6.15 -20.40
C PHE A 386 -1.10 -6.31 -19.91
N ALA A 387 -1.22 -6.38 -18.60
CA ALA A 387 -2.49 -6.45 -17.92
C ALA A 387 -3.03 -5.05 -17.62
N THR A 388 -4.35 -4.92 -17.58
CA THR A 388 -5.07 -3.71 -17.21
C THR A 388 -5.96 -3.94 -15.99
N GLY A 389 -5.49 -4.82 -15.09
CA GLY A 389 -6.29 -5.31 -13.96
C GLY A 389 -6.90 -4.21 -13.12
N ALA A 390 -8.17 -4.35 -12.82
CA ALA A 390 -8.97 -3.44 -12.00
C ALA A 390 -9.29 -4.04 -10.61
N VAL A 391 -8.38 -4.87 -10.11
CA VAL A 391 -8.46 -5.38 -8.73
C VAL A 391 -8.09 -4.28 -7.77
N ASN A 392 -8.99 -3.95 -6.84
CA ASN A 392 -8.76 -2.91 -5.83
C ASN A 392 -7.53 -3.20 -4.96
N TYR A 393 -6.83 -2.15 -4.51
CA TYR A 393 -5.81 -2.31 -3.46
C TYR A 393 -6.49 -2.47 -2.11
N ARG A 394 -6.38 -3.66 -1.51
CA ARG A 394 -6.89 -3.94 -0.16
C ARG A 394 -5.94 -3.37 0.87
N MET A 395 -6.29 -2.20 1.41
CA MET A 395 -5.50 -1.50 2.42
C MET A 395 -5.57 -2.18 3.78
N MET A 396 -6.71 -2.83 4.07
CA MET A 396 -6.91 -3.65 5.25
C MET A 396 -8.04 -4.65 5.01
N ARG A 397 -7.82 -5.90 5.41
CA ARG A 397 -8.81 -6.96 5.40
C ARG A 397 -9.21 -7.37 6.82
N TYR A 398 -10.39 -7.99 6.96
CA TYR A 398 -10.86 -8.49 8.23
C TYR A 398 -9.92 -9.55 8.85
N ALA A 399 -9.24 -10.35 8.03
CA ALA A 399 -8.19 -11.25 8.51
C ALA A 399 -7.06 -10.49 9.25
N GLU A 400 -6.65 -9.31 8.79
CA GLU A 400 -5.68 -8.49 9.51
C GLU A 400 -6.26 -8.00 10.85
N VAL A 401 -7.51 -7.55 10.87
CA VAL A 401 -8.21 -7.14 12.12
C VAL A 401 -8.24 -8.28 13.12
N LEU A 402 -8.57 -9.50 12.69
CA LEU A 402 -8.59 -10.67 13.56
C LEU A 402 -7.20 -10.98 14.15
N LEU A 403 -6.15 -10.93 13.34
CA LEU A 403 -4.79 -11.23 13.80
C LEU A 403 -4.22 -10.12 14.70
N LEU A 404 -4.54 -8.84 14.43
CA LEU A 404 -4.22 -7.73 15.34
C LEU A 404 -5.01 -7.83 16.65
N ALA A 405 -6.31 -8.22 16.59
CA ALA A 405 -7.11 -8.45 17.77
C ALA A 405 -6.61 -9.63 18.58
N ALA A 406 -6.16 -10.71 17.94
CA ALA A 406 -5.54 -11.83 18.62
C ALA A 406 -4.30 -11.38 19.40
N GLU A 407 -3.41 -10.60 18.77
CA GLU A 407 -2.20 -10.06 19.41
C GLU A 407 -2.54 -9.12 20.58
N ALA A 408 -3.44 -8.18 20.38
CA ALA A 408 -3.84 -7.20 21.39
C ALA A 408 -4.47 -7.84 22.65
N ASN A 409 -5.15 -8.98 22.49
CA ASN A 409 -5.82 -9.69 23.57
C ASN A 409 -4.93 -10.73 24.30
N LEU A 410 -3.70 -11.01 23.85
CA LEU A 410 -2.83 -12.06 24.43
C LEU A 410 -2.65 -11.92 25.94
N GLY A 411 -2.41 -10.72 26.45
CA GLY A 411 -2.15 -10.46 27.85
C GLY A 411 -3.40 -10.23 28.72
N SER A 412 -4.57 -9.98 28.10
CA SER A 412 -5.79 -9.54 28.80
C SER A 412 -6.97 -10.49 28.63
N ASN A 413 -7.13 -11.11 27.49
CA ASN A 413 -8.25 -11.99 27.13
C ASN A 413 -7.79 -13.10 26.17
N SER A 414 -7.11 -14.09 26.71
CA SER A 414 -6.57 -15.21 25.93
C SER A 414 -7.66 -16.01 25.17
N LYS A 415 -8.88 -16.06 25.68
CA LYS A 415 -10.01 -16.67 24.98
C LYS A 415 -10.34 -15.92 23.69
N LYS A 416 -10.45 -14.58 23.74
CA LYS A 416 -10.70 -13.77 22.56
C LYS A 416 -9.54 -13.85 21.56
N ALA A 417 -8.30 -13.83 22.05
CA ALA A 417 -7.12 -14.03 21.22
C ALA A 417 -7.17 -15.35 20.45
N LEU A 418 -7.53 -16.43 21.14
CA LEU A 418 -7.66 -17.76 20.55
C LEU A 418 -8.82 -17.85 19.54
N GLU A 419 -9.98 -17.26 19.85
CA GLU A 419 -11.12 -17.18 18.93
C GLU A 419 -10.72 -16.49 17.63
N CYS A 420 -10.05 -15.34 17.71
CA CYS A 420 -9.66 -14.55 16.53
C CYS A 420 -8.67 -15.29 15.61
N ILE A 421 -7.61 -15.90 16.16
CA ILE A 421 -6.65 -16.63 15.34
C ILE A 421 -7.28 -17.92 14.75
N ASN A 422 -8.12 -18.61 15.51
CA ASN A 422 -8.76 -19.83 15.05
C ASN A 422 -9.79 -19.59 13.95
N GLU A 423 -10.41 -18.42 13.89
CA GLU A 423 -11.26 -18.03 12.75
C GLU A 423 -10.46 -17.99 11.44
N VAL A 424 -9.25 -17.41 11.45
CA VAL A 424 -8.34 -17.39 10.30
C VAL A 424 -7.87 -18.80 9.95
N ARG A 425 -7.43 -19.59 10.95
CA ARG A 425 -6.97 -20.95 10.76
C ARG A 425 -8.04 -21.87 10.20
N LYS A 426 -9.27 -21.75 10.66
CA LYS A 426 -10.42 -22.51 10.17
C LYS A 426 -10.66 -22.25 8.67
N ARG A 427 -10.61 -20.98 8.23
CA ARG A 427 -10.71 -20.64 6.81
C ARG A 427 -9.56 -21.21 5.99
N ALA A 428 -8.35 -21.29 6.57
CA ALA A 428 -7.18 -21.94 5.95
C ALA A 428 -7.23 -23.49 6.02
N HIS A 429 -8.31 -24.09 6.53
CA HIS A 429 -8.48 -25.54 6.76
C HIS A 429 -7.45 -26.12 7.73
N LEU A 430 -6.94 -25.33 8.66
CA LEU A 430 -6.00 -25.78 9.70
C LEU A 430 -6.73 -26.18 10.98
N ALA A 431 -6.10 -27.08 11.74
CA ALA A 431 -6.59 -27.43 13.06
C ALA A 431 -6.60 -26.20 13.98
N GLU A 432 -7.65 -26.06 14.77
CA GLU A 432 -7.75 -25.03 15.79
C GLU A 432 -6.66 -25.22 16.85
N LEU A 433 -6.08 -24.11 17.30
CA LEU A 433 -5.18 -24.09 18.46
C LEU A 433 -6.01 -24.20 19.74
N THR A 434 -5.43 -24.81 20.78
CA THR A 434 -6.00 -24.85 22.14
C THR A 434 -5.43 -23.76 23.04
N THR A 435 -4.26 -23.25 22.67
CA THR A 435 -3.58 -22.10 23.30
C THR A 435 -2.96 -21.26 22.19
N VAL A 436 -2.71 -19.99 22.44
CA VAL A 436 -2.11 -19.09 21.46
C VAL A 436 -0.97 -18.31 22.07
N SER A 437 0.14 -18.23 21.35
CA SER A 437 1.32 -17.42 21.65
C SER A 437 1.51 -16.31 20.61
N LEU A 438 2.38 -15.35 20.89
CA LEU A 438 2.77 -14.33 19.91
C LEU A 438 3.43 -14.97 18.68
N ASP A 439 4.21 -16.04 18.85
CA ASP A 439 4.86 -16.74 17.74
C ASP A 439 3.84 -17.43 16.81
N ASP A 440 2.75 -17.97 17.36
CA ASP A 440 1.66 -18.52 16.54
C ASP A 440 1.01 -17.42 15.70
N ILE A 441 0.79 -16.25 16.29
CA ILE A 441 0.23 -15.10 15.57
C ILE A 441 1.18 -14.59 14.49
N LYS A 442 2.48 -14.45 14.79
CA LYS A 442 3.50 -14.03 13.83
C LYS A 442 3.56 -14.96 12.61
N LYS A 443 3.53 -16.26 12.84
CA LYS A 443 3.52 -17.29 11.79
C LYS A 443 2.25 -17.22 10.95
N GLU A 444 1.08 -17.19 11.60
CA GLU A 444 -0.20 -17.11 10.90
C GLU A 444 -0.31 -15.82 10.08
N LYS A 445 0.10 -14.67 10.66
CA LYS A 445 0.06 -13.37 10.01
C LYS A 445 0.97 -13.32 8.79
N ARG A 446 2.17 -13.92 8.83
CA ARG A 446 3.09 -14.01 7.69
C ARG A 446 2.44 -14.70 6.50
N LEU A 447 1.82 -15.87 6.72
CA LEU A 447 1.24 -16.67 5.64
C LEU A 447 -0.07 -16.06 5.12
N GLU A 448 -0.90 -15.57 6.04
CA GLU A 448 -2.20 -15.00 5.69
C GLU A 448 -2.08 -13.69 4.92
N LEU A 449 -1.21 -12.77 5.37
CA LEU A 449 -1.07 -11.43 4.84
C LEU A 449 0.17 -11.26 3.94
N PHE A 450 0.71 -12.36 3.43
CA PHE A 450 1.83 -12.32 2.48
C PHE A 450 1.56 -11.29 1.37
N SER A 451 2.54 -10.43 1.11
CA SER A 451 2.53 -9.42 0.04
C SER A 451 1.42 -8.35 0.13
N GLU A 452 0.83 -8.15 1.32
CA GLU A 452 -0.15 -7.10 1.58
C GLU A 452 0.46 -5.88 2.32
N GLY A 453 1.78 -5.75 2.31
CA GLY A 453 2.48 -4.60 2.88
C GLY A 453 2.53 -4.54 4.41
N CYS A 454 2.26 -5.65 5.13
CA CYS A 454 2.27 -5.68 6.59
C CYS A 454 3.62 -6.11 7.17
N ARG A 455 4.32 -7.02 6.49
CA ARG A 455 5.44 -7.80 7.04
C ARG A 455 6.60 -6.96 7.57
N PHE A 456 7.09 -5.98 6.81
CA PHE A 456 8.23 -5.15 7.21
C PHE A 456 7.96 -4.40 8.52
N GLN A 457 6.83 -3.68 8.58
CA GLN A 457 6.47 -2.90 9.77
C GLN A 457 6.27 -3.79 11.00
N ASP A 458 5.68 -4.98 10.82
CA ASP A 458 5.52 -5.95 11.91
C ASP A 458 6.85 -6.48 12.41
N LEU A 459 7.78 -6.83 11.51
CA LEU A 459 9.12 -7.29 11.90
C LEU A 459 9.89 -6.21 12.68
N VAL A 460 9.78 -4.95 12.28
CA VAL A 460 10.42 -3.83 12.99
C VAL A 460 9.83 -3.69 14.41
N ARG A 461 8.50 -3.61 14.56
CA ARG A 461 7.88 -3.43 15.88
C ARG A 461 8.02 -4.63 16.81
N TRP A 462 8.18 -5.85 16.27
CA TRP A 462 8.47 -7.06 17.07
C TRP A 462 9.95 -7.18 17.44
N GLY A 463 10.84 -6.37 16.86
CA GLY A 463 12.28 -6.47 17.05
C GLY A 463 12.94 -7.62 16.27
N ASP A 464 12.23 -8.22 15.32
CA ASP A 464 12.68 -9.39 14.56
C ASP A 464 13.38 -9.02 13.24
N ALA A 465 13.32 -7.74 12.83
CA ALA A 465 13.74 -7.26 11.49
C ALA A 465 15.19 -7.65 11.14
N TYR A 466 16.12 -7.43 12.08
CA TYR A 466 17.53 -7.78 11.85
C TYR A 466 17.71 -9.27 11.58
N GLN A 467 17.11 -10.14 12.41
CA GLN A 467 17.28 -11.58 12.24
C GLN A 467 16.65 -12.09 10.93
N ALA A 468 15.50 -11.52 10.56
CA ALA A 468 14.80 -11.91 9.34
C ALA A 468 15.53 -11.46 8.06
N MET A 469 16.19 -10.29 8.08
CA MET A 469 16.62 -9.61 6.85
C MET A 469 18.12 -9.28 6.78
N LYS A 470 18.94 -9.66 7.77
CA LYS A 470 20.39 -9.37 7.79
C LYS A 470 21.16 -9.91 6.57
N GLU A 471 20.63 -10.94 5.91
CA GLU A 471 21.22 -11.55 4.72
C GLU A 471 20.47 -11.19 3.44
N GLN A 472 19.42 -10.36 3.54
CA GLN A 472 18.61 -9.93 2.41
C GLN A 472 19.47 -9.16 1.41
N GLY A 473 19.51 -9.63 0.15
CA GLY A 473 20.26 -8.96 -0.92
C GLY A 473 21.77 -9.26 -0.96
N LEU A 474 22.33 -9.99 0.00
CA LEU A 474 23.73 -10.46 -0.13
C LEU A 474 23.90 -11.35 -1.37
N LYS A 475 22.86 -12.12 -1.68
CA LYS A 475 22.75 -12.89 -2.93
C LYS A 475 21.35 -12.67 -3.49
N VAL A 476 21.27 -12.35 -4.78
CA VAL A 476 19.99 -12.28 -5.51
C VAL A 476 19.92 -13.53 -6.38
N PRO A 477 18.99 -14.44 -6.13
CA PRO A 477 18.91 -15.68 -6.88
C PRO A 477 18.39 -15.44 -8.29
N ASN A 478 18.94 -16.19 -9.22
CA ASN A 478 18.39 -16.34 -10.56
C ASN A 478 18.15 -17.82 -10.81
N THR A 479 16.97 -18.16 -11.26
CA THR A 479 16.66 -19.51 -11.66
C THR A 479 16.77 -19.62 -13.18
N LEU A 480 17.57 -20.55 -13.66
CA LEU A 480 17.74 -20.87 -15.06
C LEU A 480 17.08 -22.21 -15.36
N ASP A 481 16.53 -22.33 -16.58
CA ASP A 481 16.43 -23.61 -17.23
C ASP A 481 17.81 -23.96 -17.83
N GLY A 482 18.56 -24.82 -17.15
CA GLY A 482 19.79 -25.40 -17.66
C GLY A 482 19.56 -26.85 -18.02
N ASP A 483 19.67 -27.21 -19.29
CA ASP A 483 19.64 -28.59 -19.82
C ASP A 483 18.39 -29.40 -19.45
N GLY A 484 17.23 -28.75 -19.31
CA GLY A 484 15.95 -29.41 -19.04
C GLY A 484 15.61 -29.56 -17.55
N GLU A 485 16.44 -29.10 -16.64
CA GLU A 485 16.14 -29.01 -15.22
C GLU A 485 16.08 -27.54 -14.76
N PHE A 486 14.92 -26.94 -14.92
CA PHE A 486 14.64 -25.64 -14.31
C PHE A 486 14.61 -25.80 -12.78
N GLY A 487 15.27 -24.91 -12.09
CA GLY A 487 15.27 -24.90 -10.61
C GLY A 487 16.66 -24.88 -9.99
N THR A 488 17.72 -24.89 -10.78
CA THR A 488 19.05 -24.65 -10.26
C THR A 488 19.23 -23.16 -10.05
N VAL A 489 19.24 -22.71 -8.78
CA VAL A 489 19.65 -21.35 -8.44
C VAL A 489 21.13 -21.22 -8.83
N LYS A 490 21.45 -20.31 -9.76
CA LYS A 490 22.84 -20.06 -10.12
C LYS A 490 23.63 -19.59 -8.90
N ALA A 491 24.76 -20.23 -8.65
CA ALA A 491 25.64 -19.89 -7.53
C ALA A 491 26.31 -18.50 -7.66
N ASP A 492 26.35 -17.95 -8.86
CA ASP A 492 26.90 -16.65 -9.23
C ASP A 492 25.84 -15.56 -9.44
N ALA A 493 24.62 -15.79 -8.93
CA ALA A 493 23.65 -14.73 -8.79
C ALA A 493 24.30 -13.48 -8.18
N SER A 494 23.90 -12.30 -8.63
CA SER A 494 24.50 -11.02 -8.23
C SER A 494 24.76 -10.98 -6.72
N THR A 495 26.02 -10.87 -6.35
CA THR A 495 26.41 -10.71 -4.94
C THR A 495 26.56 -9.23 -4.63
N ASN A 496 26.00 -8.81 -3.49
CA ASN A 496 26.18 -7.46 -2.97
C ASN A 496 26.71 -7.53 -1.54
N PRO A 497 28.04 -7.47 -1.34
CA PRO A 497 28.62 -7.62 -0.01
C PRO A 497 28.23 -6.52 0.97
N THR A 498 27.62 -5.42 0.50
CA THR A 498 27.12 -4.32 1.33
C THR A 498 25.62 -4.41 1.62
N GLY A 499 24.94 -5.40 1.06
CA GLY A 499 23.53 -5.67 1.26
C GLY A 499 23.18 -6.10 2.69
N GLY A 500 21.92 -6.35 2.91
CA GLY A 500 21.38 -6.82 4.19
C GLY A 500 20.98 -5.71 5.15
N PHE A 501 19.96 -6.01 5.93
CA PHE A 501 19.43 -5.12 6.94
C PHE A 501 20.48 -4.77 8.01
N LYS A 502 20.62 -3.51 8.33
CA LYS A 502 21.56 -2.98 9.33
C LYS A 502 20.77 -2.47 10.53
N GLN A 503 20.96 -3.15 11.67
CA GLN A 503 20.33 -2.79 12.94
C GLN A 503 20.73 -1.38 13.39
N GLY A 504 19.77 -0.61 13.89
CA GLY A 504 19.96 0.78 14.28
C GLY A 504 19.95 1.76 13.11
N LYS A 505 19.72 1.28 11.88
CA LYS A 505 19.60 2.09 10.68
C LYS A 505 18.35 1.80 9.88
N ASN A 506 18.15 0.54 9.49
CA ASN A 506 17.13 0.19 8.50
C ASN A 506 15.75 -0.07 9.09
N GLU A 507 15.58 0.08 10.40
CA GLU A 507 14.25 0.13 11.05
C GLU A 507 13.44 1.34 10.57
N LEU A 508 14.13 2.41 10.14
CA LEU A 508 13.52 3.62 9.60
C LEU A 508 14.11 3.95 8.23
N LEU A 509 13.28 4.47 7.36
CA LEU A 509 13.72 5.01 6.07
C LEU A 509 14.46 6.34 6.26
N PRO A 510 15.41 6.68 5.36
CA PRO A 510 16.03 7.99 5.38
C PRO A 510 15.03 9.07 4.97
N PHE A 511 15.11 10.24 5.57
CA PHE A 511 14.49 11.41 4.98
C PHE A 511 15.14 11.71 3.63
N PRO A 512 14.35 12.04 2.59
CA PRO A 512 14.91 12.36 1.28
C PRO A 512 15.94 13.49 1.36
N ASN A 513 17.04 13.33 0.66
CA ASN A 513 18.12 14.34 0.66
C ASN A 513 17.64 15.73 0.23
N LEU A 514 16.61 15.79 -0.64
CA LEU A 514 16.01 17.06 -1.04
C LEU A 514 15.38 17.79 0.15
N GLU A 515 14.65 17.08 1.01
CA GLU A 515 14.00 17.65 2.20
C GLU A 515 15.02 18.21 3.18
N ILE A 516 16.07 17.45 3.47
CA ILE A 516 17.16 17.88 4.36
C ILE A 516 17.89 19.13 3.81
N LYS A 517 18.07 19.21 2.48
CA LYS A 517 18.72 20.36 1.83
C LYS A 517 17.91 21.64 1.87
N VAL A 518 16.58 21.54 1.73
CA VAL A 518 15.69 22.72 1.66
C VAL A 518 15.15 23.13 3.02
N ASN A 519 15.14 22.24 3.99
CA ASN A 519 14.65 22.48 5.35
C ASN A 519 15.74 22.27 6.40
N PRO A 520 16.40 23.34 6.85
CA PRO A 520 17.50 23.26 7.80
C PRO A 520 17.08 22.83 9.22
N ASN A 521 15.77 22.76 9.50
CA ASN A 521 15.23 22.33 10.79
C ASN A 521 15.06 20.80 10.87
N MET A 522 15.21 20.10 9.75
CA MET A 522 15.12 18.64 9.72
C MET A 522 16.48 17.99 9.99
N VAL A 523 16.44 16.96 10.80
CA VAL A 523 17.59 16.11 11.13
C VAL A 523 17.35 14.71 10.55
N GLN A 524 18.38 14.15 9.91
CA GLN A 524 18.32 12.82 9.31
C GLN A 524 18.16 11.72 10.35
N ASN A 525 17.51 10.63 9.99
CA ASN A 525 17.39 9.44 10.82
C ASN A 525 18.76 8.81 11.14
N PRO A 526 18.91 8.13 12.29
CA PRO A 526 20.18 7.51 12.69
C PRO A 526 20.75 6.57 11.61
N GLY A 527 22.06 6.69 11.36
CA GLY A 527 22.76 5.81 10.41
C GLY A 527 22.68 6.22 8.93
N TRP A 528 21.95 7.30 8.63
CA TRP A 528 21.78 7.80 7.26
C TRP A 528 22.56 9.09 6.95
#